data_0cd8d568d1a0f06fa28986a91ec0adb8
#
_entry.id   0cd8d568d1a0f06fa28986a91ec0adb8
#
_cell.length_a   1.000
_cell.length_b   1.000
_cell.length_c   1.000
_cell.angle_alpha   90.00
_cell.angle_beta   90.00
_cell.angle_gamma   90.00
#
_symmetry.space_group_name_H-M   'P 1'
#
loop_
_entity.id
_entity.type
_entity.pdbx_description
1 polymer ?
#
loop_
_entity_poly.entity_id
_entity_poly.type
_entity_poly.pdbx_seq_one_letter_code
_entity_poly.pdbx_strand_id
1 'polypeptide(L)'
;SLELLYRIAEELSKHQMNTLQIHLNDNQIISQSDYDGTKEGARQLYAGFRLESDVRNRAGQSITSQDLYYSKEEFAQFIEDAAVMGVEVVPEIDTPAHSLALTKVFPKLGLSGDPESVDQLDLSNPAAQKLAEMIWSEYLTESDVFSGTGTVHIGMDEYFGNQKAFVNYMKALSDYVAEAAPEKTIRMWGSLSKTGQDYSGLSRKIQLQVWDTDWTDPQEMYDAGFSVINSLSSSLYLIPGGGYDRLDLDFLEKKWQPNVFETQERTWELPRWSSRTLGACYMLWNDYAS
;
A
#
# COMPACT_ATOMS: atom_id res chain seq x y z
N SER A 1 -2.75 17.60 3.54
CA SER A 1 -3.21 18.16 4.84
C SER A 1 -4.47 17.45 5.30
N LEU A 2 -4.76 17.48 6.59
CA LEU A 2 -5.99 16.87 7.17
C LEU A 2 -7.26 17.47 6.54
N GLU A 3 -7.28 18.78 6.29
CA GLU A 3 -8.39 19.46 5.60
C GLU A 3 -8.67 18.85 4.21
N LEU A 4 -7.62 18.49 3.46
CA LEU A 4 -7.80 17.84 2.16
C LEU A 4 -8.43 16.45 2.32
N LEU A 5 -8.04 15.68 3.34
CA LEU A 5 -8.65 14.37 3.60
C LEU A 5 -10.15 14.48 3.91
N TYR A 6 -10.55 15.45 4.74
CA TYR A 6 -11.97 15.73 5.02
C TYR A 6 -12.74 16.07 3.74
N ARG A 7 -12.20 16.94 2.90
CA ARG A 7 -12.81 17.30 1.61
C ARG A 7 -12.95 16.09 0.68
N ILE A 8 -11.93 15.23 0.63
CA ILE A 8 -12.01 14.00 -0.15
C ILE A 8 -13.09 13.08 0.40
N ALA A 9 -13.15 12.86 1.72
CA ALA A 9 -14.18 12.01 2.35
C ALA A 9 -15.61 12.55 2.08
N GLU A 10 -15.80 13.88 2.16
CA GLU A 10 -17.08 14.51 1.79
C GLU A 10 -17.46 14.26 0.32
N GLU A 11 -16.53 14.40 -0.61
CA GLU A 11 -16.79 14.15 -2.03
C GLU A 11 -17.08 12.67 -2.30
N LEU A 12 -16.33 11.75 -1.68
CA LEU A 12 -16.59 10.32 -1.77
C LEU A 12 -18.00 9.99 -1.27
N SER A 13 -18.39 10.53 -0.12
CA SER A 13 -19.73 10.36 0.44
C SER A 13 -20.84 10.85 -0.51
N LYS A 14 -20.68 12.04 -1.10
CA LYS A 14 -21.62 12.62 -2.07
C LYS A 14 -21.81 11.72 -3.31
N HIS A 15 -20.74 11.06 -3.72
CA HIS A 15 -20.73 10.17 -4.89
C HIS A 15 -20.98 8.69 -4.55
N GLN A 16 -21.41 8.39 -3.31
CA GLN A 16 -21.69 7.03 -2.84
C GLN A 16 -20.48 6.09 -2.93
N MET A 17 -19.28 6.64 -2.89
CA MET A 17 -18.06 5.88 -2.71
C MET A 17 -17.84 5.64 -1.21
N ASN A 18 -17.52 4.42 -0.83
CA ASN A 18 -17.61 3.99 0.56
C ASN A 18 -16.25 3.74 1.24
N THR A 19 -15.15 3.97 0.54
CA THR A 19 -13.82 3.64 1.06
C THR A 19 -12.80 4.69 0.63
N LEU A 20 -11.97 5.14 1.57
CA LEU A 20 -10.81 5.99 1.36
C LEU A 20 -9.54 5.28 1.84
N GLN A 21 -8.75 4.75 0.93
CA GLN A 21 -7.43 4.20 1.23
C GLN A 21 -6.41 5.33 1.34
N ILE A 22 -5.61 5.35 2.39
CA ILE A 22 -4.60 6.37 2.64
C ILE A 22 -3.23 5.72 2.73
N HIS A 23 -2.41 5.96 1.73
CA HIS A 23 -1.02 5.53 1.63
C HIS A 23 -0.15 6.41 2.54
N LEU A 24 0.31 5.85 3.67
CA LEU A 24 0.92 6.62 4.76
C LEU A 24 2.44 6.73 4.65
N ASN A 25 3.08 5.90 3.83
CA ASN A 25 4.52 5.99 3.58
C ASN A 25 4.88 5.71 2.14
N ASP A 26 5.79 6.51 1.64
CA ASP A 26 6.38 6.34 0.31
C ASP A 26 7.64 7.19 0.17
N ASN A 27 8.25 7.15 -1.01
CA ASN A 27 9.41 7.93 -1.40
C ASN A 27 9.29 8.45 -2.85
N GLN A 28 10.05 9.48 -3.16
CA GLN A 28 10.18 9.88 -4.56
C GLN A 28 10.75 8.74 -5.39
N ILE A 29 10.43 8.71 -6.68
CA ILE A 29 11.04 7.77 -7.64
C ILE A 29 12.56 7.93 -7.59
N ILE A 30 13.26 6.83 -7.36
CA ILE A 30 14.73 6.82 -7.28
C ILE A 30 15.29 6.77 -8.69
N SER A 31 15.84 7.89 -9.15
CA SER A 31 16.48 7.99 -10.46
C SER A 31 17.96 8.34 -10.32
N GLN A 32 18.80 7.74 -11.12
CA GLN A 32 20.26 7.98 -11.12
C GLN A 32 20.63 9.46 -11.32
N SER A 33 19.76 10.26 -11.91
CA SER A 33 19.96 11.71 -12.06
C SER A 33 19.82 12.50 -10.75
N ASP A 34 19.20 11.91 -9.73
CA ASP A 34 18.75 12.63 -8.53
C ASP A 34 19.71 12.47 -7.35
N TYR A 35 20.76 11.64 -7.49
CA TYR A 35 21.75 11.40 -6.45
C TYR A 35 23.16 11.13 -7.06
N ASP A 36 24.17 11.06 -6.22
CA ASP A 36 25.58 10.95 -6.59
C ASP A 36 26.06 9.53 -7.01
N GLY A 37 25.12 8.61 -7.23
CA GLY A 37 25.42 7.21 -7.55
C GLY A 37 25.77 6.35 -6.32
N THR A 38 25.75 6.91 -5.13
CA THR A 38 25.99 6.17 -3.88
C THR A 38 24.68 5.84 -3.16
N LYS A 39 24.68 4.78 -2.33
CA LYS A 39 23.54 4.47 -1.45
C LYS A 39 23.26 5.55 -0.45
N GLU A 40 24.30 6.19 0.05
CA GLU A 40 24.19 7.32 0.97
C GLU A 40 23.51 8.50 0.31
N GLY A 41 23.83 8.78 -0.95
CA GLY A 41 23.15 9.80 -1.76
C GLY A 41 21.69 9.43 -2.04
N ALA A 42 21.43 8.20 -2.50
CA ALA A 42 20.07 7.72 -2.73
C ALA A 42 19.19 7.80 -1.46
N ARG A 43 19.74 7.52 -0.28
CA ARG A 43 19.03 7.68 1.00
C ARG A 43 18.71 9.13 1.37
N GLN A 44 19.30 10.13 0.72
CA GLN A 44 18.93 11.55 0.95
C GLN A 44 17.69 11.96 0.17
N LEU A 45 17.25 11.17 -0.81
CA LEU A 45 16.06 11.44 -1.59
C LEU A 45 14.83 11.55 -0.69
N TYR A 46 13.80 12.23 -1.17
CA TYR A 46 12.60 12.46 -0.35
C TYR A 46 11.89 11.16 0.00
N ALA A 47 11.45 11.06 1.24
CA ALA A 47 10.61 9.97 1.73
C ALA A 47 9.72 10.46 2.87
N GLY A 48 8.51 9.93 2.95
CA GLY A 48 7.55 10.28 3.98
C GLY A 48 7.03 9.06 4.73
N PHE A 49 6.83 9.24 6.04
CA PHE A 49 5.97 8.41 6.87
C PHE A 49 5.00 9.35 7.57
N ARG A 50 3.76 9.38 7.11
CA ARG A 50 2.80 10.46 7.35
C ARG A 50 1.94 10.31 8.60
N LEU A 51 2.12 9.25 9.36
CA LEU A 51 1.47 9.07 10.64
C LEU A 51 2.50 9.13 11.78
N GLU A 52 2.17 9.83 12.85
CA GLU A 52 3.00 9.90 14.05
C GLU A 52 3.35 8.49 14.56
N SER A 53 4.66 8.25 14.82
CA SER A 53 5.16 6.97 15.31
C SER A 53 6.19 7.16 16.42
N ASP A 54 6.13 6.28 17.41
CA ASP A 54 7.11 6.17 18.48
C ASP A 54 8.32 5.30 18.10
N VAL A 55 8.28 4.66 16.94
CA VAL A 55 9.38 3.84 16.42
C VAL A 55 10.59 4.72 16.14
N ARG A 56 11.70 4.43 16.85
CA ARG A 56 12.94 5.18 16.78
C ARG A 56 14.15 4.25 16.76
N ASN A 57 15.23 4.70 16.13
CA ASN A 57 16.50 4.01 16.24
C ASN A 57 17.21 4.36 17.58
N ARG A 58 18.36 3.73 17.82
CA ARG A 58 19.15 3.96 19.06
C ARG A 58 19.67 5.39 19.20
N ALA A 59 19.73 6.16 18.13
CA ALA A 59 20.12 7.57 18.15
C ALA A 59 18.92 8.50 18.40
N GLY A 60 17.71 7.95 18.58
CA GLY A 60 16.48 8.71 18.80
C GLY A 60 15.81 9.26 17.53
N GLN A 61 16.31 8.88 16.34
CA GLN A 61 15.67 9.29 15.08
C GLN A 61 14.37 8.53 14.88
N SER A 62 13.28 9.25 14.62
CA SER A 62 11.96 8.71 14.32
C SER A 62 11.80 8.36 12.85
N ILE A 63 10.93 7.40 12.55
CA ILE A 63 10.45 7.13 11.18
C ILE A 63 9.46 8.20 10.71
N THR A 64 8.78 8.90 11.63
CA THR A 64 7.82 9.96 11.30
C THR A 64 8.47 11.08 10.48
N SER A 65 7.81 11.53 9.45
CA SER A 65 8.23 12.68 8.64
C SER A 65 8.38 13.94 9.52
N GLN A 66 9.41 14.75 9.23
CA GLN A 66 9.66 15.98 9.99
C GLN A 66 8.93 17.19 9.42
N ASP A 67 8.54 17.12 8.15
CA ASP A 67 7.88 18.20 7.42
C ASP A 67 6.37 18.22 7.66
N LEU A 68 5.69 17.11 7.37
CA LEU A 68 4.24 16.96 7.50
C LEU A 68 3.91 15.54 7.95
N TYR A 69 3.05 15.42 8.93
CA TYR A 69 2.47 14.16 9.40
C TYR A 69 1.12 14.43 10.08
N TYR A 70 0.35 13.41 10.28
CA TYR A 70 -0.85 13.41 11.12
C TYR A 70 -0.47 12.90 12.51
N SER A 71 -0.89 13.57 13.57
CA SER A 71 -0.80 12.98 14.90
C SER A 71 -1.72 11.76 15.00
N LYS A 72 -1.44 10.87 15.94
CA LYS A 72 -2.29 9.70 16.19
C LYS A 72 -3.73 10.12 16.51
N GLU A 73 -3.89 11.17 17.32
CA GLU A 73 -5.19 11.71 17.71
C GLU A 73 -5.96 12.30 16.52
N GLU A 74 -5.31 13.12 15.70
CA GLU A 74 -5.93 13.71 14.51
C GLU A 74 -6.37 12.64 13.51
N PHE A 75 -5.56 11.60 13.32
CA PHE A 75 -5.87 10.54 12.36
C PHE A 75 -6.99 9.62 12.87
N ALA A 76 -6.98 9.29 14.17
CA ALA A 76 -8.08 8.53 14.80
C ALA A 76 -9.41 9.28 14.70
N GLN A 77 -9.43 10.59 15.02
CA GLN A 77 -10.62 11.42 14.87
C GLN A 77 -11.11 11.47 13.43
N PHE A 78 -10.18 11.60 12.46
CA PHE A 78 -10.55 11.59 11.04
C PHE A 78 -11.20 10.26 10.61
N ILE A 79 -10.70 9.12 11.10
CA ILE A 79 -11.32 7.81 10.83
C ILE A 79 -12.77 7.78 11.33
N GLU A 80 -13.01 8.25 12.54
CA GLU A 80 -14.37 8.29 13.12
C GLU A 80 -15.30 9.23 12.34
N ASP A 81 -14.82 10.42 12.00
CA ASP A 81 -15.60 11.41 11.26
C ASP A 81 -15.95 10.93 9.85
N ALA A 82 -14.99 10.29 9.15
CA ALA A 82 -15.22 9.70 7.83
C ALA A 82 -16.26 8.56 7.90
N ALA A 83 -16.22 7.74 8.94
CA ALA A 83 -17.22 6.69 9.16
C ALA A 83 -18.64 7.26 9.34
N VAL A 84 -18.78 8.41 10.00
CA VAL A 84 -20.08 9.15 10.10
C VAL A 84 -20.56 9.61 8.74
N MET A 85 -19.65 9.93 7.81
CA MET A 85 -19.98 10.28 6.41
C MET A 85 -20.30 9.05 5.54
N GLY A 86 -20.17 7.83 6.08
CA GLY A 86 -20.36 6.58 5.34
C GLY A 86 -19.13 6.15 4.54
N VAL A 87 -17.95 6.66 4.87
CA VAL A 87 -16.67 6.36 4.21
C VAL A 87 -15.75 5.64 5.20
N GLU A 88 -15.40 4.41 4.91
CA GLU A 88 -14.39 3.66 5.66
C GLU A 88 -12.98 4.15 5.26
N VAL A 89 -12.17 4.56 6.22
CA VAL A 89 -10.76 4.86 6.00
C VAL A 89 -9.96 3.56 6.09
N VAL A 90 -9.18 3.25 5.07
CA VAL A 90 -8.26 2.11 5.04
C VAL A 90 -6.83 2.65 5.15
N PRO A 91 -6.20 2.62 6.34
CA PRO A 91 -4.82 3.02 6.47
C PRO A 91 -3.90 1.99 5.81
N GLU A 92 -2.97 2.48 5.02
CA GLU A 92 -1.96 1.68 4.36
C GLU A 92 -0.57 2.03 4.89
N ILE A 93 0.15 0.99 5.34
CA ILE A 93 1.58 1.07 5.64
C ILE A 93 2.27 0.09 4.70
N ASP A 94 3.00 0.64 3.77
CA ASP A 94 3.60 -0.13 2.70
C ASP A 94 5.00 -0.60 3.07
N THR A 95 5.17 -1.90 2.92
CA THR A 95 6.41 -2.65 3.07
C THR A 95 6.33 -3.91 2.18
N PRO A 96 7.44 -4.50 1.74
CA PRO A 96 8.84 -4.19 2.05
C PRO A 96 9.53 -3.21 1.09
N ALA A 97 8.89 -2.87 -0.05
CA ALA A 97 9.29 -1.76 -0.91
C ALA A 97 8.70 -0.43 -0.37
N HIS A 98 8.89 0.68 -1.07
CA HIS A 98 8.40 2.01 -0.67
C HIS A 98 8.78 2.40 0.77
N SER A 99 9.87 1.79 1.26
CA SER A 99 10.30 1.82 2.66
C SER A 99 11.49 2.76 2.93
N LEU A 100 11.76 3.74 2.04
CA LEU A 100 12.91 4.64 2.21
C LEU A 100 12.85 5.42 3.53
N ALA A 101 11.67 5.82 4.00
CA ALA A 101 11.50 6.45 5.31
C ALA A 101 12.01 5.56 6.46
N LEU A 102 11.82 4.24 6.33
CA LEU A 102 12.28 3.25 7.30
C LEU A 102 13.78 2.99 7.17
N THR A 103 14.29 2.82 5.94
CA THR A 103 15.71 2.50 5.70
C THR A 103 16.64 3.70 5.92
N LYS A 104 16.14 4.94 5.90
CA LYS A 104 16.87 6.12 6.37
C LYS A 104 17.19 6.02 7.87
N VAL A 105 16.23 5.60 8.66
CA VAL A 105 16.35 5.47 10.12
C VAL A 105 17.06 4.18 10.51
N PHE A 106 16.84 3.11 9.74
CA PHE A 106 17.42 1.77 9.96
C PHE A 106 18.19 1.27 8.74
N PRO A 107 19.30 1.91 8.33
CA PRO A 107 19.98 1.64 7.07
C PRO A 107 20.53 0.21 6.93
N LYS A 108 20.71 -0.50 8.05
CA LYS A 108 21.14 -1.91 8.06
C LYS A 108 20.02 -2.90 7.75
N LEU A 109 18.79 -2.43 7.67
CA LEU A 109 17.61 -3.24 7.33
C LEU A 109 17.20 -3.08 5.85
N GLY A 110 17.84 -2.18 5.11
CA GLY A 110 17.63 -2.03 3.68
C GLY A 110 18.47 -3.03 2.86
N LEU A 111 17.97 -3.35 1.65
CA LEU A 111 18.70 -4.22 0.72
C LEU A 111 20.12 -3.74 0.48
N SER A 112 21.04 -4.70 0.39
CA SER A 112 22.43 -4.47 -0.01
C SER A 112 22.55 -4.61 -1.53
N GLY A 113 23.44 -3.84 -2.17
CA GLY A 113 23.69 -3.92 -3.61
C GLY A 113 23.37 -2.59 -4.28
N ASP A 114 22.35 -2.56 -5.14
CA ASP A 114 22.01 -1.40 -5.96
C ASP A 114 21.55 -0.19 -5.11
N PRO A 115 22.09 1.02 -5.36
CA PRO A 115 21.58 2.25 -4.78
C PRO A 115 20.09 2.50 -5.02
N GLU A 116 19.55 2.05 -6.15
CA GLU A 116 18.13 2.18 -6.47
C GLU A 116 17.21 1.28 -5.61
N SER A 117 17.80 0.32 -4.88
CA SER A 117 17.04 -0.56 -3.97
C SER A 117 17.09 -0.12 -2.50
N VAL A 118 17.51 1.11 -2.20
CA VAL A 118 17.63 1.60 -0.81
C VAL A 118 16.28 1.77 -0.11
N ASP A 119 15.20 1.82 -0.86
CA ASP A 119 13.82 1.88 -0.39
C ASP A 119 13.20 0.51 -0.09
N GLN A 120 13.97 -0.56 -0.22
CA GLN A 120 13.49 -1.92 0.00
C GLN A 120 14.12 -2.55 1.25
N LEU A 121 13.29 -3.20 2.06
CA LEU A 121 13.76 -3.92 3.23
C LEU A 121 14.46 -5.23 2.83
N ASP A 122 15.55 -5.56 3.51
CA ASP A 122 16.25 -6.85 3.35
C ASP A 122 15.50 -7.95 4.11
N LEU A 123 14.67 -8.70 3.41
CA LEU A 123 13.87 -9.79 3.98
C LEU A 123 14.70 -11.04 4.33
N SER A 124 15.99 -11.06 4.02
CA SER A 124 16.93 -12.07 4.56
C SER A 124 17.32 -11.75 6.01
N ASN A 125 17.10 -10.51 6.45
CA ASN A 125 17.35 -10.05 7.80
C ASN A 125 16.05 -10.11 8.64
N PRO A 126 15.94 -11.01 9.65
CA PRO A 126 14.71 -11.11 10.45
C PRO A 126 14.33 -9.82 11.19
N ALA A 127 15.29 -8.89 11.39
CA ALA A 127 15.01 -7.62 12.03
C ALA A 127 14.19 -6.68 11.13
N ALA A 128 14.19 -6.87 9.81
CA ALA A 128 13.34 -6.13 8.87
C ALA A 128 11.85 -6.47 9.09
N GLN A 129 11.53 -7.77 9.19
CA GLN A 129 10.18 -8.21 9.53
C GLN A 129 9.75 -7.69 10.92
N LYS A 130 10.63 -7.77 11.91
CA LYS A 130 10.34 -7.26 13.26
C LYS A 130 10.07 -5.77 13.29
N LEU A 131 10.74 -4.99 12.44
CA LEU A 131 10.45 -3.55 12.33
C LEU A 131 9.01 -3.32 11.83
N ALA A 132 8.59 -4.05 10.80
CA ALA A 132 7.21 -3.95 10.32
C ALA A 132 6.18 -4.39 11.38
N GLU A 133 6.43 -5.50 12.07
CA GLU A 133 5.60 -5.96 13.19
C GLU A 133 5.49 -4.91 14.31
N MET A 134 6.60 -4.25 14.67
CA MET A 134 6.61 -3.16 15.67
C MET A 134 5.74 -1.98 15.23
N ILE A 135 5.83 -1.58 13.96
CA ILE A 135 5.01 -0.48 13.43
C ILE A 135 3.52 -0.86 13.49
N TRP A 136 3.17 -2.06 13.08
CA TRP A 136 1.78 -2.53 13.15
C TRP A 136 1.29 -2.71 14.59
N SER A 137 2.15 -3.19 15.52
CA SER A 137 1.81 -3.28 16.95
C SER A 137 1.41 -1.93 17.52
N GLU A 138 2.19 -0.89 17.20
CA GLU A 138 1.94 0.48 17.66
C GLU A 138 0.52 0.95 17.35
N TYR A 139 0.02 0.68 16.13
CA TYR A 139 -1.28 1.18 15.69
C TYR A 139 -2.45 0.21 15.94
N LEU A 140 -2.19 -1.08 16.15
CA LEU A 140 -3.22 -2.08 16.35
C LEU A 140 -3.45 -2.45 17.82
N THR A 141 -2.38 -2.39 18.65
CA THR A 141 -2.44 -2.92 20.02
C THR A 141 -1.97 -1.95 21.10
N GLU A 142 -1.09 -1.00 20.76
CA GLU A 142 -0.52 -0.06 21.71
C GLU A 142 -1.23 1.30 21.70
N SER A 143 -2.04 1.55 20.66
CA SER A 143 -2.88 2.75 20.55
C SER A 143 -4.21 2.42 19.89
N ASP A 144 -5.18 3.33 20.02
CA ASP A 144 -6.52 3.18 19.45
C ASP A 144 -6.65 3.82 18.05
N VAL A 145 -5.53 4.16 17.39
CA VAL A 145 -5.53 4.93 16.13
C VAL A 145 -6.36 4.26 15.05
N PHE A 146 -6.25 2.95 14.89
CA PHE A 146 -6.99 2.20 13.87
C PHE A 146 -8.23 1.49 14.42
N SER A 147 -8.69 1.81 15.63
CA SER A 147 -9.86 1.16 16.22
C SER A 147 -11.15 1.41 15.43
N GLY A 148 -11.30 2.59 14.84
CA GLY A 148 -12.50 3.00 14.09
C GLY A 148 -12.61 2.46 12.67
N THR A 149 -11.62 1.68 12.15
CA THR A 149 -11.70 1.06 10.82
C THR A 149 -11.77 -0.46 10.88
N GLY A 150 -12.46 -1.07 9.93
CA GLY A 150 -12.55 -2.54 9.78
C GLY A 150 -11.49 -3.15 8.86
N THR A 151 -10.79 -2.32 8.06
CA THR A 151 -9.82 -2.78 7.05
C THR A 151 -8.49 -2.08 7.21
N VAL A 152 -7.39 -2.81 7.05
CA VAL A 152 -6.02 -2.27 6.97
C VAL A 152 -5.32 -2.80 5.73
N HIS A 153 -4.41 -2.00 5.15
CA HIS A 153 -3.64 -2.38 3.97
C HIS A 153 -2.14 -2.47 4.30
N ILE A 154 -1.53 -3.62 4.00
CA ILE A 154 -0.16 -3.94 4.42
C ILE A 154 0.90 -3.75 3.33
N GLY A 155 0.55 -3.06 2.22
CA GLY A 155 1.44 -2.85 1.08
C GLY A 155 1.63 -4.09 0.22
N MET A 156 2.86 -4.49 -0.04
CA MET A 156 3.28 -5.71 -0.75
C MET A 156 3.40 -5.59 -2.27
N ASP A 157 3.74 -4.43 -2.79
CA ASP A 157 4.07 -4.22 -4.19
C ASP A 157 5.56 -4.01 -4.42
N GLU A 158 5.95 -3.99 -5.67
CA GLU A 158 7.23 -3.60 -6.25
C GLU A 158 8.51 -4.09 -5.53
N TYR A 159 8.46 -5.24 -4.87
CA TYR A 159 9.64 -5.82 -4.25
C TYR A 159 10.50 -6.62 -5.23
N PHE A 160 11.74 -6.19 -5.42
CA PHE A 160 12.69 -6.80 -6.36
C PHE A 160 13.75 -7.69 -5.69
N GLY A 161 13.69 -7.88 -4.38
CA GLY A 161 14.58 -8.76 -3.65
C GLY A 161 14.25 -10.26 -3.81
N ASN A 162 14.61 -11.07 -2.84
CA ASN A 162 14.37 -12.51 -2.86
C ASN A 162 12.88 -12.86 -2.80
N GLN A 163 12.32 -13.38 -3.88
CA GLN A 163 10.88 -13.64 -4.03
C GLN A 163 10.34 -14.69 -3.06
N LYS A 164 11.14 -15.71 -2.70
CA LYS A 164 10.74 -16.69 -1.69
C LYS A 164 10.65 -16.06 -0.30
N ALA A 165 11.62 -15.21 0.05
CA ALA A 165 11.57 -14.45 1.30
C ALA A 165 10.37 -13.49 1.30
N PHE A 166 10.02 -12.92 0.16
CA PHE A 166 8.87 -12.04 0.00
C PHE A 166 7.55 -12.74 0.29
N VAL A 167 7.28 -13.91 -0.28
CA VAL A 167 6.05 -14.67 0.04
C VAL A 167 6.01 -15.09 1.50
N ASN A 168 7.15 -15.47 2.09
CA ASN A 168 7.23 -15.76 3.53
C ASN A 168 6.93 -14.53 4.38
N TYR A 169 7.39 -13.36 3.96
CA TYR A 169 7.11 -12.09 4.64
C TYR A 169 5.62 -11.70 4.53
N MET A 170 5.01 -11.82 3.34
CA MET A 170 3.57 -11.60 3.16
C MET A 170 2.77 -12.45 4.15
N LYS A 171 3.13 -13.75 4.25
CA LYS A 171 2.47 -14.65 5.18
C LYS A 171 2.69 -14.23 6.63
N ALA A 172 3.93 -14.00 7.03
CA ALA A 172 4.29 -13.70 8.41
C ALA A 172 3.64 -12.39 8.88
N LEU A 173 3.66 -11.33 8.05
CA LEU A 173 3.06 -10.05 8.42
C LEU A 173 1.55 -10.12 8.42
N SER A 174 0.93 -10.80 7.45
CA SER A 174 -0.54 -10.98 7.44
C SER A 174 -1.03 -11.83 8.61
N ASP A 175 -0.30 -12.88 8.99
CA ASP A 175 -0.62 -13.68 10.17
C ASP A 175 -0.49 -12.86 11.45
N TYR A 176 0.58 -12.05 11.57
CA TYR A 176 0.79 -11.16 12.70
C TYR A 176 -0.35 -10.15 12.87
N VAL A 177 -0.74 -9.47 11.78
CA VAL A 177 -1.86 -8.50 11.80
C VAL A 177 -3.18 -9.20 12.13
N ALA A 178 -3.42 -10.40 11.58
CA ALA A 178 -4.63 -11.18 11.88
C ALA A 178 -4.69 -11.67 13.33
N GLU A 179 -3.55 -11.91 13.98
CA GLU A 179 -3.47 -12.26 15.40
C GLU A 179 -3.66 -11.02 16.29
N ALA A 180 -3.02 -9.91 15.92
CA ALA A 180 -3.09 -8.66 16.69
C ALA A 180 -4.48 -8.00 16.64
N ALA A 181 -5.18 -8.11 15.51
CA ALA A 181 -6.49 -7.50 15.28
C ALA A 181 -7.40 -8.44 14.45
N PRO A 182 -7.92 -9.52 15.07
CA PRO A 182 -8.65 -10.58 14.35
C PRO A 182 -9.98 -10.13 13.75
N GLU A 183 -10.49 -8.99 14.17
CA GLU A 183 -11.72 -8.36 13.64
C GLU A 183 -11.46 -7.61 12.33
N LYS A 184 -10.21 -7.32 11.98
CA LYS A 184 -9.87 -6.53 10.80
C LYS A 184 -9.72 -7.38 9.55
N THR A 185 -10.15 -6.82 8.44
CA THR A 185 -9.85 -7.32 7.10
C THR A 185 -8.47 -6.85 6.68
N ILE A 186 -7.66 -7.75 6.15
CA ILE A 186 -6.34 -7.44 5.61
C ILE A 186 -6.44 -7.30 4.10
N ARG A 187 -5.95 -6.19 3.58
CA ARG A 187 -5.77 -5.92 2.16
C ARG A 187 -4.29 -5.80 1.83
N MET A 188 -3.89 -6.19 0.64
CA MET A 188 -2.54 -5.95 0.12
C MET A 188 -2.56 -5.76 -1.40
N TRP A 189 -1.53 -5.13 -1.93
CA TRP A 189 -1.29 -5.07 -3.36
C TRP A 189 -1.05 -6.45 -3.95
N GLY A 190 -1.57 -6.68 -5.13
CA GLY A 190 -1.38 -7.92 -5.86
C GLY A 190 0.03 -8.02 -6.44
N SER A 191 0.80 -9.03 -5.98
CA SER A 191 2.16 -9.29 -6.46
C SER A 191 2.46 -10.79 -6.60
N LEU A 192 1.48 -11.65 -6.34
CA LEU A 192 1.72 -13.08 -6.16
C LEU A 192 2.13 -13.80 -7.45
N SER A 193 1.51 -13.48 -8.59
CA SER A 193 1.85 -14.13 -9.88
C SER A 193 3.30 -13.82 -10.29
N LYS A 194 3.76 -12.57 -10.06
CA LYS A 194 5.14 -12.15 -10.35
C LYS A 194 6.18 -12.93 -9.57
N THR A 195 5.86 -13.32 -8.33
CA THR A 195 6.83 -14.02 -7.47
C THR A 195 7.20 -15.40 -8.02
N GLY A 196 6.31 -16.08 -8.74
CA GLY A 196 6.48 -17.45 -9.19
C GLY A 196 6.69 -18.46 -8.05
N GLN A 197 6.31 -18.11 -6.81
CA GLN A 197 6.50 -18.91 -5.61
C GLN A 197 5.17 -19.52 -5.14
N ASP A 198 5.27 -20.55 -4.29
CA ASP A 198 4.10 -21.13 -3.63
C ASP A 198 3.53 -20.19 -2.58
N TYR A 199 2.31 -19.73 -2.80
CA TYR A 199 1.52 -18.90 -1.91
C TYR A 199 0.35 -19.64 -1.24
N SER A 200 0.34 -20.97 -1.29
CA SER A 200 -0.74 -21.81 -0.73
C SER A 200 -0.95 -21.58 0.78
N GLY A 201 0.11 -21.19 1.49
CA GLY A 201 0.09 -20.87 2.91
C GLY A 201 -0.55 -19.51 3.28
N LEU A 202 -0.87 -18.64 2.31
CA LEU A 202 -1.54 -17.37 2.58
C LEU A 202 -3.03 -17.57 2.86
N SER A 203 -3.57 -16.81 3.80
CA SER A 203 -5.01 -16.81 4.10
C SER A 203 -5.84 -16.32 2.91
N ARG A 204 -6.88 -17.05 2.52
CA ARG A 204 -7.83 -16.63 1.48
C ARG A 204 -8.82 -15.55 1.95
N LYS A 205 -8.72 -15.12 3.21
CA LYS A 205 -9.44 -13.94 3.71
C LYS A 205 -8.79 -12.62 3.31
N ILE A 206 -7.53 -12.65 2.88
CA ILE A 206 -6.84 -11.47 2.38
C ILE A 206 -7.50 -10.98 1.09
N GLN A 207 -7.71 -9.67 0.98
CA GLN A 207 -8.17 -9.01 -0.22
C GLN A 207 -6.97 -8.58 -1.06
N LEU A 208 -6.96 -8.91 -2.34
CA LEU A 208 -5.89 -8.52 -3.27
C LEU A 208 -6.35 -7.35 -4.14
N GLN A 209 -5.60 -6.27 -4.08
CA GLN A 209 -5.79 -5.09 -4.91
C GLN A 209 -4.90 -5.19 -6.14
N VAL A 210 -5.50 -5.48 -7.30
CA VAL A 210 -4.76 -5.70 -8.55
C VAL A 210 -4.54 -4.36 -9.25
N TRP A 211 -3.30 -3.94 -9.30
CA TRP A 211 -2.86 -2.67 -9.88
C TRP A 211 -2.15 -2.86 -11.21
N ASP A 212 -1.53 -4.02 -11.43
CA ASP A 212 -0.83 -4.39 -12.63
C ASP A 212 -0.96 -5.90 -12.87
N THR A 213 -1.28 -6.29 -14.11
CA THR A 213 -1.53 -7.70 -14.47
C THR A 213 -0.25 -8.51 -14.69
N ASP A 214 0.91 -7.87 -14.86
CA ASP A 214 2.22 -8.52 -14.88
C ASP A 214 2.67 -8.91 -13.47
N TRP A 215 2.15 -8.20 -12.45
CA TRP A 215 2.39 -8.52 -11.05
C TRP A 215 1.40 -9.54 -10.52
N THR A 216 0.14 -9.46 -10.96
CA THR A 216 -0.92 -10.37 -10.48
C THR A 216 -1.97 -10.62 -11.54
N ASP A 217 -2.09 -11.87 -12.00
CA ASP A 217 -3.19 -12.30 -12.86
C ASP A 217 -4.49 -12.35 -12.03
N PRO A 218 -5.49 -11.52 -12.34
CA PRO A 218 -6.72 -11.44 -11.55
C PRO A 218 -7.54 -12.75 -11.58
N GLN A 219 -7.52 -13.49 -12.69
CA GLN A 219 -8.22 -14.75 -12.80
C GLN A 219 -7.55 -15.85 -11.97
N GLU A 220 -6.21 -15.93 -12.02
CA GLU A 220 -5.44 -16.87 -11.19
C GLU A 220 -5.76 -16.66 -9.71
N MET A 221 -5.76 -15.41 -9.24
CA MET A 221 -6.03 -15.11 -7.83
C MET A 221 -7.48 -15.41 -7.44
N TYR A 222 -8.41 -15.07 -8.32
CA TYR A 222 -9.82 -15.41 -8.10
C TYR A 222 -10.02 -16.93 -8.03
N ASP A 223 -9.43 -17.70 -8.92
CA ASP A 223 -9.53 -19.17 -8.94
C ASP A 223 -8.82 -19.81 -7.74
N ALA A 224 -7.74 -19.20 -7.26
CA ALA A 224 -7.06 -19.60 -6.03
C ALA A 224 -7.88 -19.29 -4.76
N GLY A 225 -9.01 -18.60 -4.86
CA GLY A 225 -9.94 -18.33 -3.76
C GLY A 225 -9.81 -16.98 -3.09
N PHE A 226 -8.97 -16.08 -3.58
CA PHE A 226 -8.86 -14.73 -3.04
C PHE A 226 -10.04 -13.84 -3.46
N SER A 227 -10.31 -12.82 -2.67
CA SER A 227 -11.14 -11.69 -3.07
C SER A 227 -10.28 -10.66 -3.79
N VAL A 228 -10.81 -10.07 -4.87
CA VAL A 228 -10.06 -9.20 -5.78
C VAL A 228 -10.73 -7.83 -5.90
N ILE A 229 -9.91 -6.78 -5.91
CA ILE A 229 -10.28 -5.39 -6.14
C ILE A 229 -9.57 -4.92 -7.41
N ASN A 230 -10.30 -4.27 -8.30
CA ASN A 230 -9.72 -3.67 -9.50
C ASN A 230 -9.13 -2.29 -9.16
N SER A 231 -7.82 -2.16 -9.31
CA SER A 231 -7.07 -0.90 -9.19
C SER A 231 -6.10 -0.73 -10.35
N LEU A 232 -6.47 -1.26 -11.53
CA LEU A 232 -5.57 -1.38 -12.66
C LEU A 232 -5.03 0.00 -13.08
N SER A 233 -3.72 0.16 -13.07
CA SER A 233 -3.02 1.44 -13.29
C SER A 233 -3.40 2.08 -14.62
N SER A 234 -3.48 1.27 -15.68
CA SER A 234 -3.83 1.72 -17.03
C SER A 234 -5.21 2.40 -17.15
N SER A 235 -6.11 2.22 -16.17
CA SER A 235 -7.48 2.75 -16.22
C SER A 235 -7.93 3.51 -14.97
N LEU A 236 -7.29 3.29 -13.82
CA LEU A 236 -7.74 3.84 -12.53
C LEU A 236 -6.72 4.70 -11.81
N TYR A 237 -5.53 4.94 -12.39
CA TYR A 237 -4.54 5.83 -11.82
C TYR A 237 -4.68 7.25 -12.35
N LEU A 238 -4.59 8.22 -11.47
CA LEU A 238 -4.40 9.63 -11.78
C LEU A 238 -3.07 10.09 -11.17
N ILE A 239 -2.16 10.50 -12.04
CA ILE A 239 -0.83 10.97 -11.66
C ILE A 239 -0.67 12.41 -12.21
N PRO A 240 -1.01 13.44 -11.42
CA PRO A 240 -0.91 14.82 -11.86
C PRO A 240 0.53 15.18 -12.28
N GLY A 241 0.68 15.64 -13.52
CA GLY A 241 2.00 15.92 -14.10
C GLY A 241 2.72 14.71 -14.70
N GLY A 242 2.24 13.50 -14.48
CA GLY A 242 2.78 12.27 -15.05
C GLY A 242 2.53 12.17 -16.57
N GLY A 243 3.46 11.48 -17.26
CA GLY A 243 3.34 11.19 -18.69
C GLY A 243 2.74 9.81 -19.00
N TYR A 244 2.47 9.02 -17.97
CA TYR A 244 1.98 7.63 -18.01
C TYR A 244 0.68 7.49 -17.19
N ASP A 245 0.00 6.36 -17.35
CA ASP A 245 -1.22 6.02 -16.62
C ASP A 245 -2.26 7.17 -16.63
N ARG A 246 -2.65 7.58 -17.82
CA ARG A 246 -3.63 8.66 -18.02
C ARG A 246 -5.03 8.08 -18.06
N LEU A 247 -5.94 8.72 -17.31
CA LEU A 247 -7.35 8.38 -17.37
C LEU A 247 -7.93 8.61 -18.76
N ASP A 248 -8.52 7.56 -19.32
CA ASP A 248 -9.39 7.64 -20.50
C ASP A 248 -10.85 7.75 -20.01
N LEU A 249 -11.33 9.00 -19.90
CA LEU A 249 -12.69 9.27 -19.42
C LEU A 249 -13.78 8.70 -20.34
N ASP A 250 -13.53 8.64 -21.65
CA ASP A 250 -14.46 8.03 -22.60
C ASP A 250 -14.57 6.52 -22.40
N PHE A 251 -13.46 5.85 -22.13
CA PHE A 251 -13.44 4.43 -21.78
C PHE A 251 -14.13 4.17 -20.44
N LEU A 252 -13.79 4.95 -19.40
CA LEU A 252 -14.39 4.83 -18.07
C LEU A 252 -15.91 5.01 -18.10
N GLU A 253 -16.40 6.00 -18.83
CA GLU A 253 -17.84 6.27 -18.92
C GLU A 253 -18.61 5.22 -19.74
N LYS A 254 -18.03 4.74 -20.84
CA LYS A 254 -18.77 3.99 -21.86
C LYS A 254 -18.57 2.48 -21.81
N LYS A 255 -17.43 2.00 -21.27
CA LYS A 255 -17.03 0.60 -21.41
C LYS A 255 -16.55 -0.05 -20.11
N TRP A 256 -15.90 0.71 -19.25
CA TRP A 256 -15.28 0.18 -18.05
C TRP A 256 -16.29 -0.47 -17.10
N GLN A 257 -15.89 -1.58 -16.48
CA GLN A 257 -16.66 -2.28 -15.45
C GLN A 257 -15.74 -2.77 -14.34
N PRO A 258 -16.17 -2.74 -13.07
CA PRO A 258 -15.29 -3.06 -11.93
C PRO A 258 -14.79 -4.52 -11.91
N ASN A 259 -15.48 -5.43 -12.56
CA ASN A 259 -15.10 -6.84 -12.69
C ASN A 259 -14.27 -7.15 -13.94
N VAL A 260 -13.99 -6.15 -14.78
CA VAL A 260 -13.23 -6.31 -16.02
C VAL A 260 -11.86 -5.65 -15.86
N PHE A 261 -10.82 -6.45 -16.05
CA PHE A 261 -9.42 -6.01 -16.06
C PHE A 261 -8.98 -6.02 -17.51
N GLU A 262 -8.83 -4.85 -18.09
CA GLU A 262 -8.50 -4.68 -19.50
C GLU A 262 -7.14 -3.99 -19.66
N THR A 263 -6.26 -4.65 -20.40
CA THR A 263 -4.99 -4.10 -20.88
C THR A 263 -5.01 -4.03 -22.41
N GLN A 264 -3.98 -3.48 -23.04
CA GLN A 264 -3.84 -3.48 -24.49
C GLN A 264 -3.73 -4.90 -25.07
N GLU A 265 -3.28 -5.87 -24.28
CA GLU A 265 -2.95 -7.23 -24.74
C GLU A 265 -4.02 -8.25 -24.39
N ARG A 266 -4.71 -8.07 -23.27
CA ARG A 266 -5.64 -9.07 -22.73
C ARG A 266 -6.73 -8.45 -21.87
N THR A 267 -7.88 -9.14 -21.86
CA THR A 267 -9.01 -8.81 -20.97
C THR A 267 -9.31 -10.02 -20.08
N TRP A 268 -9.52 -9.78 -18.81
CA TRP A 268 -10.04 -10.73 -17.83
C TRP A 268 -11.40 -10.25 -17.36
N GLU A 269 -12.38 -11.12 -17.33
CA GLU A 269 -13.72 -10.82 -16.81
C GLU A 269 -14.04 -11.76 -15.66
N LEU A 270 -13.98 -11.25 -14.43
CA LEU A 270 -14.37 -11.99 -13.24
C LEU A 270 -15.90 -12.00 -13.07
N PRO A 271 -16.47 -12.99 -12.35
CA PRO A 271 -17.89 -13.05 -12.10
C PRO A 271 -18.41 -11.78 -11.41
N ARG A 272 -19.22 -11.00 -12.10
CA ARG A 272 -19.69 -9.65 -11.69
C ARG A 272 -20.40 -9.62 -10.34
N TRP A 273 -21.13 -10.66 -10.00
CA TRP A 273 -21.94 -10.74 -8.78
C TRP A 273 -21.35 -11.68 -7.73
N SER A 274 -20.08 -12.01 -7.84
CA SER A 274 -19.38 -12.78 -6.84
C SER A 274 -19.06 -11.94 -5.62
N SER A 275 -19.24 -12.52 -4.42
CA SER A 275 -18.80 -11.90 -3.18
C SER A 275 -17.27 -11.71 -3.08
N ARG A 276 -16.52 -12.26 -4.04
CA ARG A 276 -15.06 -12.13 -4.13
C ARG A 276 -14.60 -11.15 -5.21
N THR A 277 -15.52 -10.57 -5.96
CA THR A 277 -15.24 -9.43 -6.86
C THR A 277 -15.73 -8.18 -6.15
N LEU A 278 -14.82 -7.53 -5.41
CA LEU A 278 -15.19 -6.53 -4.40
C LEU A 278 -15.45 -5.12 -4.96
N GLY A 279 -15.23 -4.92 -6.26
CA GLY A 279 -15.36 -3.61 -6.87
C GLY A 279 -14.01 -3.05 -7.31
N ALA A 280 -13.85 -1.73 -7.22
CA ALA A 280 -12.66 -1.06 -7.70
C ALA A 280 -12.18 0.04 -6.74
N CYS A 281 -10.90 0.37 -6.84
CA CYS A 281 -10.28 1.47 -6.15
C CYS A 281 -9.53 2.33 -7.16
N TYR A 282 -9.89 3.61 -7.21
CA TYR A 282 -9.23 4.63 -7.99
C TYR A 282 -8.07 5.21 -7.19
N MET A 283 -6.91 5.39 -7.80
CA MET A 283 -5.70 5.84 -7.13
C MET A 283 -5.28 7.23 -7.59
N LEU A 284 -4.93 8.08 -6.63
CA LEU A 284 -4.35 9.40 -6.86
C LEU A 284 -2.92 9.40 -6.31
N TRP A 285 -1.94 9.47 -7.19
CA TRP A 285 -0.53 9.50 -6.84
C TRP A 285 0.11 10.88 -7.05
N ASN A 286 1.02 11.24 -6.19
CA ASN A 286 1.66 12.55 -6.15
C ASN A 286 3.12 12.54 -6.61
N ASP A 287 3.48 11.63 -7.51
CA ASP A 287 4.87 11.38 -7.95
C ASP A 287 5.58 12.63 -8.49
N TYR A 288 4.81 13.57 -9.04
CA TYR A 288 5.31 14.80 -9.67
C TYR A 288 4.77 16.09 -9.06
N ALA A 289 4.02 16.01 -7.96
CA ALA A 289 3.55 17.21 -7.27
C ALA A 289 4.67 17.80 -6.43
N SER A 290 5.13 19.00 -6.80
CA SER A 290 6.10 19.78 -6.05
C SER A 290 5.44 20.67 -4.99
#